data_ecffe2a5247432272ae725fc9207bd93
#
_entry.id   ecffe2a5247432272ae725fc9207bd93
#
_cell.length_a   1.000
_cell.length_b   1.000
_cell.length_c   1.000
_cell.angle_alpha   90.00
_cell.angle_beta   90.00
_cell.angle_gamma   90.00
#
_symmetry.space_group_name_H-M   'P 1'
#
loop_
_entity.id
_entity.type
_entity.pdbx_description
1 polymer ?
#
loop_
_entity_poly.entity_id
_entity_poly.type
_entity_poly.pdbx_seq_one_letter_code
_entity_poly.pdbx_strand_id
1 'polypeptide(L)'
;MKRIKDFTLQVVAGANVVTALTMFLIGLSDRINPADHPILANIGLIFPGFIVINLCFIVLFAVLKRKYMLISFAGFVISYPSVRTYCPLNISRDVPPGSIKVLSYNVHNFARDNAPEGQVNPILDYIIASDADIVCLQEAVITDSLRTAVKGVYNYADSVKSKNGGECLVLLSKYPIISRERIEYESKNNVSAAFKVNMNGETVTVINNHFETSGLSLADRAGFKDMVKGKAGSDTVRVESK
;
A
#
# COMPACT_ATOMS: atom_id res chain seq x y z
N MET A 1 -42.52 -29.37 -9.60
CA MET A 1 -41.63 -28.30 -10.08
C MET A 1 -41.46 -27.12 -9.09
N LYS A 2 -42.53 -26.52 -8.50
CA LYS A 2 -42.41 -25.41 -7.55
C LYS A 2 -41.57 -25.75 -6.30
N ARG A 3 -41.83 -26.89 -5.65
CA ARG A 3 -41.07 -27.34 -4.47
C ARG A 3 -39.57 -27.54 -4.76
N ILE A 4 -39.19 -28.07 -5.93
CA ILE A 4 -37.80 -28.27 -6.33
C ILE A 4 -37.09 -26.91 -6.50
N LYS A 5 -37.75 -25.95 -7.16
CA LYS A 5 -37.22 -24.58 -7.31
C LYS A 5 -37.01 -23.90 -5.96
N ASP A 6 -37.99 -24.02 -5.05
CA ASP A 6 -37.88 -23.42 -3.72
C ASP A 6 -36.76 -24.09 -2.89
N PHE A 7 -36.59 -25.40 -2.98
CA PHE A 7 -35.50 -26.13 -2.32
C PHE A 7 -34.12 -25.70 -2.88
N THR A 8 -33.96 -25.69 -4.21
CA THR A 8 -32.70 -25.23 -4.83
C THR A 8 -32.37 -23.80 -4.40
N LEU A 9 -33.35 -22.92 -4.36
CA LEU A 9 -33.14 -21.54 -3.95
C LEU A 9 -32.71 -21.42 -2.47
N GLN A 10 -33.23 -22.28 -1.58
CA GLN A 10 -32.81 -22.34 -0.19
C GLN A 10 -31.37 -22.85 -0.05
N VAL A 11 -30.97 -23.86 -0.83
CA VAL A 11 -29.58 -24.36 -0.85
C VAL A 11 -28.62 -23.26 -1.31
N VAL A 12 -28.96 -22.55 -2.39
CA VAL A 12 -28.15 -21.41 -2.87
C VAL A 12 -28.08 -20.27 -1.85
N ALA A 13 -29.19 -20.00 -1.14
CA ALA A 13 -29.19 -19.01 -0.06
C ALA A 13 -28.33 -19.46 1.13
N GLY A 14 -28.33 -20.75 1.47
CA GLY A 14 -27.42 -21.33 2.46
C GLY A 14 -25.93 -21.17 2.06
N ALA A 15 -25.61 -21.46 0.80
CA ALA A 15 -24.26 -21.21 0.27
C ALA A 15 -23.85 -19.73 0.39
N ASN A 16 -24.77 -18.80 0.13
CA ASN A 16 -24.51 -17.36 0.32
C ASN A 16 -24.25 -17.01 1.80
N VAL A 17 -24.98 -17.59 2.74
CA VAL A 17 -24.71 -17.40 4.18
C VAL A 17 -23.30 -17.87 4.51
N VAL A 18 -22.89 -19.05 4.03
CA VAL A 18 -21.54 -19.58 4.26
C VAL A 18 -20.49 -18.64 3.69
N THR A 19 -20.65 -18.17 2.44
CA THR A 19 -19.66 -17.25 1.83
C THR A 19 -19.59 -15.90 2.53
N ALA A 20 -20.70 -15.36 3.02
CA ALA A 20 -20.73 -14.12 3.79
C ALA A 20 -20.03 -14.26 5.14
N LEU A 21 -20.26 -15.38 5.87
CA LEU A 21 -19.57 -15.69 7.11
C LEU A 21 -18.07 -15.94 6.88
N THR A 22 -17.71 -16.65 5.83
CA THR A 22 -16.30 -16.89 5.46
C THR A 22 -15.60 -15.56 5.12
N MET A 23 -16.26 -14.67 4.37
CA MET A 23 -15.73 -13.32 4.10
C MET A 23 -15.45 -12.57 5.40
N PHE A 24 -16.36 -12.60 6.37
CA PHE A 24 -16.16 -11.97 7.66
C PHE A 24 -14.97 -12.56 8.42
N LEU A 25 -14.87 -13.89 8.51
CA LEU A 25 -13.79 -14.57 9.22
C LEU A 25 -12.42 -14.31 8.57
N ILE A 26 -12.34 -14.36 7.25
CA ILE A 26 -11.11 -14.04 6.50
C ILE A 26 -10.72 -12.57 6.69
N GLY A 27 -11.71 -11.68 6.77
CA GLY A 27 -11.48 -10.27 7.04
C GLY A 27 -10.84 -9.97 8.39
N LEU A 28 -10.84 -10.91 9.34
CA LEU A 28 -10.15 -10.79 10.63
C LEU A 28 -8.69 -11.21 10.59
N SER A 29 -8.18 -11.67 9.46
CA SER A 29 -6.79 -12.15 9.32
C SER A 29 -5.74 -11.06 9.59
N ASP A 30 -6.08 -9.79 9.45
CA ASP A 30 -5.25 -8.64 9.79
C ASP A 30 -4.95 -8.52 11.29
N ARG A 31 -5.74 -9.19 12.13
CA ARG A 31 -5.58 -9.23 13.59
C ARG A 31 -4.73 -10.40 14.09
N ILE A 32 -4.30 -11.26 13.16
CA ILE A 32 -3.51 -12.44 13.47
C ILE A 32 -2.03 -12.10 13.34
N ASN A 33 -1.26 -12.38 14.40
CA ASN A 33 0.19 -12.18 14.34
C ASN A 33 0.82 -13.16 13.33
N PRO A 34 1.43 -12.68 12.24
CA PRO A 34 2.01 -13.54 11.23
C PRO A 34 3.22 -14.34 11.71
N ALA A 35 3.91 -13.89 12.78
CA ALA A 35 5.03 -14.64 13.35
C ALA A 35 4.56 -15.95 14.03
N ASP A 36 3.36 -15.92 14.62
CA ASP A 36 2.80 -17.08 15.33
C ASP A 36 1.96 -17.96 14.39
N HIS A 37 1.23 -17.35 13.46
CA HIS A 37 0.26 -18.01 12.59
C HIS A 37 0.36 -17.56 11.13
N PRO A 38 1.46 -17.83 10.43
CA PRO A 38 1.72 -17.30 9.08
C PRO A 38 0.65 -17.73 8.05
N ILE A 39 0.14 -18.96 8.13
CA ILE A 39 -0.89 -19.44 7.20
C ILE A 39 -2.21 -18.67 7.40
N LEU A 40 -2.65 -18.50 8.66
CA LEU A 40 -3.89 -17.81 8.96
C LEU A 40 -3.81 -16.30 8.64
N ALA A 41 -2.67 -15.67 8.89
CA ALA A 41 -2.45 -14.28 8.52
C ALA A 41 -2.51 -14.07 6.99
N ASN A 42 -1.96 -15.02 6.21
CA ASN A 42 -1.97 -14.94 4.75
C ASN A 42 -3.33 -15.28 4.10
N ILE A 43 -4.27 -15.84 4.86
CA ILE A 43 -5.61 -16.17 4.32
C ILE A 43 -6.34 -14.89 3.84
N GLY A 44 -5.99 -13.73 4.38
CA GLY A 44 -6.50 -12.43 3.95
C GLY A 44 -6.30 -12.14 2.46
N LEU A 45 -5.30 -12.75 1.82
CA LEU A 45 -5.03 -12.58 0.38
C LEU A 45 -6.20 -13.06 -0.51
N ILE A 46 -7.03 -13.98 -0.04
CA ILE A 46 -8.21 -14.44 -0.79
C ILE A 46 -9.46 -13.60 -0.53
N PHE A 47 -9.42 -12.63 0.40
CA PHE A 47 -10.55 -11.77 0.75
C PHE A 47 -11.20 -11.08 -0.45
N PRO A 48 -10.46 -10.50 -1.44
CA PRO A 48 -11.05 -9.90 -2.63
C PRO A 48 -11.92 -10.87 -3.45
N GLY A 49 -11.54 -12.16 -3.47
CA GLY A 49 -12.35 -13.20 -4.12
C GLY A 49 -13.73 -13.35 -3.48
N PHE A 50 -13.80 -13.28 -2.15
CA PHE A 50 -15.07 -13.33 -1.43
C PHE A 50 -15.92 -12.08 -1.60
N ILE A 51 -15.32 -10.90 -1.79
CA ILE A 51 -16.04 -9.69 -2.22
C ILE A 51 -16.77 -9.97 -3.54
N VAL A 52 -16.04 -10.48 -4.55
CA VAL A 52 -16.62 -10.78 -5.87
C VAL A 52 -17.73 -11.82 -5.78
N ILE A 53 -17.53 -12.91 -5.04
CA ILE A 53 -18.54 -13.97 -4.85
C ILE A 53 -19.82 -13.40 -4.23
N ASN A 54 -19.71 -12.59 -3.17
CA ASN A 54 -20.87 -11.99 -2.52
C ASN A 54 -21.58 -10.96 -3.43
N LEU A 55 -20.85 -10.22 -4.27
CA LEU A 55 -21.45 -9.35 -5.30
C LEU A 55 -22.22 -10.19 -6.34
N CYS A 56 -21.67 -11.32 -6.78
CA CYS A 56 -22.38 -12.25 -7.67
C CYS A 56 -23.68 -12.77 -7.06
N PHE A 57 -23.70 -13.08 -5.75
CA PHE A 57 -24.93 -13.46 -5.05
C PHE A 57 -25.93 -12.33 -4.99
N ILE A 58 -25.53 -11.07 -4.80
CA ILE A 58 -26.43 -9.92 -4.88
C ILE A 58 -27.11 -9.88 -6.24
N VAL A 59 -26.33 -9.95 -7.33
CA VAL A 59 -26.87 -9.91 -8.70
C VAL A 59 -27.80 -11.11 -8.94
N LEU A 60 -27.40 -12.31 -8.57
CA LEU A 60 -28.19 -13.52 -8.72
C LEU A 60 -29.55 -13.39 -8.01
N PHE A 61 -29.54 -12.95 -6.75
CA PHE A 61 -30.77 -12.82 -5.99
C PHE A 61 -31.62 -11.61 -6.36
N ALA A 62 -31.03 -10.56 -6.96
CA ALA A 62 -31.77 -9.46 -7.55
C ALA A 62 -32.75 -9.97 -8.62
N VAL A 63 -32.32 -10.98 -9.41
CA VAL A 63 -33.12 -11.60 -10.47
C VAL A 63 -34.05 -12.69 -9.93
N LEU A 64 -33.55 -13.56 -9.04
CA LEU A 64 -34.29 -14.76 -8.60
C LEU A 64 -35.26 -14.47 -7.44
N LYS A 65 -34.80 -13.84 -6.35
CA LYS A 65 -35.59 -13.57 -5.15
C LYS A 65 -34.96 -12.51 -4.26
N ARG A 66 -35.36 -11.26 -4.46
CA ARG A 66 -34.77 -10.06 -3.86
C ARG A 66 -34.51 -10.12 -2.34
N LYS A 67 -35.36 -10.82 -1.58
CA LYS A 67 -35.19 -10.94 -0.12
C LYS A 67 -33.85 -11.59 0.29
N TYR A 68 -33.28 -12.48 -0.55
CA TYR A 68 -32.03 -13.16 -0.25
C TYR A 68 -30.78 -12.30 -0.53
N MET A 69 -30.93 -11.16 -1.25
CA MET A 69 -29.85 -10.15 -1.37
C MET A 69 -29.38 -9.64 -0.01
N LEU A 70 -30.32 -9.58 0.96
CA LEU A 70 -30.04 -9.09 2.30
C LEU A 70 -28.95 -9.89 3.01
N ILE A 71 -28.72 -11.17 2.62
CA ILE A 71 -27.66 -12.03 3.20
C ILE A 71 -26.29 -11.46 2.84
N SER A 72 -26.02 -11.24 1.54
CA SER A 72 -24.74 -10.64 1.12
C SER A 72 -24.61 -9.21 1.62
N PHE A 73 -25.71 -8.44 1.63
CA PHE A 73 -25.67 -7.07 2.12
C PHE A 73 -25.29 -7.02 3.61
N ALA A 74 -25.87 -7.90 4.44
CA ALA A 74 -25.47 -8.05 5.83
C ALA A 74 -24.00 -8.49 5.95
N GLY A 75 -23.54 -9.42 5.10
CA GLY A 75 -22.12 -9.81 5.01
C GLY A 75 -21.20 -8.63 4.74
N PHE A 76 -21.54 -7.75 3.80
CA PHE A 76 -20.78 -6.52 3.52
C PHE A 76 -20.80 -5.53 4.69
N VAL A 77 -21.93 -5.36 5.35
CA VAL A 77 -22.04 -4.46 6.51
C VAL A 77 -21.17 -4.95 7.66
N ILE A 78 -21.23 -6.25 7.98
CA ILE A 78 -20.44 -6.84 9.08
C ILE A 78 -18.94 -6.82 8.75
N SER A 79 -18.58 -7.07 7.49
CA SER A 79 -17.19 -7.07 7.00
C SER A 79 -16.71 -5.68 6.55
N TYR A 80 -17.48 -4.61 6.80
CA TYR A 80 -17.19 -3.27 6.28
C TYR A 80 -15.77 -2.77 6.57
N PRO A 81 -15.19 -2.93 7.78
CA PRO A 81 -13.81 -2.51 8.04
C PRO A 81 -12.81 -3.14 7.07
N SER A 82 -12.90 -4.47 6.87
CA SER A 82 -12.03 -5.22 5.97
C SER A 82 -12.31 -4.87 4.50
N VAL A 83 -13.59 -4.73 4.11
CA VAL A 83 -13.97 -4.28 2.76
C VAL A 83 -13.34 -2.93 2.45
N ARG A 84 -13.38 -1.98 3.39
CA ARG A 84 -12.79 -0.65 3.22
C ARG A 84 -11.27 -0.68 3.08
N THR A 85 -10.59 -1.64 3.70
CA THR A 85 -9.14 -1.83 3.56
C THR A 85 -8.77 -2.24 2.13
N TYR A 86 -9.52 -3.17 1.54
CA TYR A 86 -9.26 -3.67 0.18
C TYR A 86 -9.85 -2.79 -0.93
N CYS A 87 -10.96 -2.12 -0.65
CA CYS A 87 -11.66 -1.23 -1.59
C CYS A 87 -11.86 0.14 -0.93
N PRO A 88 -10.79 0.95 -0.76
CA PRO A 88 -10.90 2.26 -0.13
C PRO A 88 -11.69 3.22 -1.03
N LEU A 89 -12.85 3.65 -0.55
CA LEU A 89 -13.62 4.73 -1.17
C LEU A 89 -13.17 6.05 -0.55
N ASN A 90 -12.27 6.74 -1.24
CA ASN A 90 -11.79 8.06 -0.84
C ASN A 90 -12.63 9.13 -1.54
N ILE A 91 -13.61 9.66 -0.84
CA ILE A 91 -14.39 10.80 -1.32
C ILE A 91 -13.51 12.03 -1.13
N SER A 92 -13.26 12.75 -2.24
CA SER A 92 -12.55 14.03 -2.18
C SER A 92 -13.29 14.99 -1.25
N ARG A 93 -12.54 15.65 -0.38
CA ARG A 93 -13.05 16.69 0.52
C ARG A 93 -12.31 17.97 0.23
N ASP A 94 -12.96 19.09 0.50
CA ASP A 94 -12.31 20.40 0.44
C ASP A 94 -11.12 20.40 1.41
N VAL A 95 -10.00 20.88 0.93
CA VAL A 95 -8.77 20.98 1.73
C VAL A 95 -8.90 22.19 2.65
N PRO A 96 -8.78 22.03 3.99
CA PRO A 96 -8.85 23.17 4.90
C PRO A 96 -7.80 24.24 4.57
N PRO A 97 -8.12 25.52 4.73
CA PRO A 97 -7.15 26.58 4.58
C PRO A 97 -5.93 26.38 5.50
N GLY A 98 -4.72 26.63 4.98
CA GLY A 98 -3.47 26.44 5.73
C GLY A 98 -2.97 24.99 5.78
N SER A 99 -3.60 24.04 5.07
CA SER A 99 -3.10 22.67 4.95
C SER A 99 -1.76 22.65 4.22
N ILE A 100 -0.86 21.79 4.70
CA ILE A 100 0.43 21.51 4.07
C ILE A 100 0.27 20.31 3.14
N LYS A 101 0.63 20.48 1.86
CA LYS A 101 0.61 19.43 0.87
C LYS A 101 1.93 18.67 0.88
N VAL A 102 1.87 17.38 1.15
CA VAL A 102 3.04 16.49 1.18
C VAL A 102 2.92 15.46 0.06
N LEU A 103 3.97 15.31 -0.75
CA LEU A 103 4.12 14.27 -1.75
C LEU A 103 5.20 13.28 -1.29
N SER A 104 4.89 11.99 -1.29
CA SER A 104 5.88 10.92 -1.11
C SER A 104 5.92 10.07 -2.38
N TYR A 105 7.12 9.90 -2.96
CA TYR A 105 7.27 9.23 -4.25
C TYR A 105 8.60 8.48 -4.36
N ASN A 106 8.54 7.16 -4.57
CA ASN A 106 9.71 6.41 -5.01
C ASN A 106 9.89 6.63 -6.51
N VAL A 107 10.97 7.29 -6.90
CA VAL A 107 11.22 7.73 -8.28
C VAL A 107 12.14 6.81 -9.08
N HIS A 108 12.67 5.74 -8.44
CA HIS A 108 13.57 4.77 -9.09
C HIS A 108 14.64 5.46 -9.96
N ASN A 109 15.39 6.39 -9.37
CA ASN A 109 16.36 7.25 -10.06
C ASN A 109 15.76 7.94 -11.30
N PHE A 110 14.54 8.49 -11.14
CA PHE A 110 13.77 9.13 -12.22
C PHE A 110 13.59 8.22 -13.45
N ALA A 111 13.21 6.95 -13.18
CA ALA A 111 13.14 5.87 -14.17
C ALA A 111 14.47 5.66 -14.90
N ARG A 112 15.61 5.82 -14.18
CA ARG A 112 17.00 5.77 -14.69
C ARG A 112 17.29 6.80 -15.75
N ASP A 113 16.61 7.95 -15.65
CA ASP A 113 16.78 9.10 -16.55
C ASP A 113 16.59 8.77 -18.04
N ASN A 114 15.65 7.89 -18.35
CA ASN A 114 15.29 7.49 -19.71
C ASN A 114 14.47 8.55 -20.46
N ALA A 115 14.55 9.83 -20.07
CA ALA A 115 13.94 10.90 -20.83
C ALA A 115 14.66 11.03 -22.19
N PRO A 116 13.94 11.19 -23.32
CA PRO A 116 14.54 11.49 -24.60
C PRO A 116 15.39 12.75 -24.51
N GLU A 117 16.49 12.78 -25.27
CA GLU A 117 17.43 13.91 -25.28
C GLU A 117 16.68 15.24 -25.56
N GLY A 118 16.81 16.21 -24.67
CA GLY A 118 16.12 17.51 -24.77
C GLY A 118 14.69 17.57 -24.22
N GLN A 119 14.16 16.50 -23.63
CA GLN A 119 12.88 16.51 -22.93
C GLN A 119 13.06 16.51 -21.41
N VAL A 120 12.15 17.19 -20.71
CA VAL A 120 12.10 17.14 -19.25
C VAL A 120 11.60 15.77 -18.81
N ASN A 121 12.18 15.22 -17.76
CA ASN A 121 11.75 13.92 -17.22
C ASN A 121 10.29 14.02 -16.73
N PRO A 122 9.37 13.16 -17.19
CA PRO A 122 7.94 13.24 -16.83
C PRO A 122 7.67 13.10 -15.32
N ILE A 123 8.54 12.39 -14.58
CA ILE A 123 8.44 12.27 -13.12
C ILE A 123 8.73 13.63 -12.48
N LEU A 124 9.73 14.34 -12.99
CA LEU A 124 10.10 15.65 -12.51
C LEU A 124 9.01 16.68 -12.82
N ASP A 125 8.44 16.65 -14.02
CA ASP A 125 7.29 17.49 -14.41
C ASP A 125 6.11 17.27 -13.46
N TYR A 126 5.81 16.00 -13.14
CA TYR A 126 4.75 15.66 -12.18
C TYR A 126 5.03 16.22 -10.79
N ILE A 127 6.27 16.11 -10.31
CA ILE A 127 6.68 16.63 -9.00
C ILE A 127 6.48 18.16 -8.97
N ILE A 128 6.93 18.87 -10.00
CA ILE A 128 6.79 20.33 -10.12
C ILE A 128 5.31 20.71 -10.22
N ALA A 129 4.56 20.05 -11.11
CA ALA A 129 3.14 20.33 -11.30
C ALA A 129 2.27 19.98 -10.07
N SER A 130 2.75 19.08 -9.20
CA SER A 130 2.06 18.76 -7.96
C SER A 130 1.96 19.95 -7.02
N ASP A 131 2.90 20.91 -7.12
CA ASP A 131 3.02 22.08 -6.26
C ASP A 131 2.92 21.73 -4.75
N ALA A 132 3.46 20.57 -4.36
CA ALA A 132 3.49 20.15 -2.98
C ALA A 132 4.41 21.07 -2.16
N ASP A 133 4.12 21.24 -0.88
CA ASP A 133 4.95 22.06 0.02
C ASP A 133 6.21 21.32 0.45
N ILE A 134 6.09 20.00 0.59
CA ILE A 134 7.16 19.07 0.91
C ILE A 134 7.09 17.87 -0.02
N VAL A 135 8.23 17.44 -0.55
CA VAL A 135 8.36 16.24 -1.38
C VAL A 135 9.41 15.31 -0.79
N CYS A 136 8.98 14.13 -0.39
CA CYS A 136 9.81 13.04 0.09
C CYS A 136 10.08 12.07 -1.06
N LEU A 137 11.30 12.03 -1.59
CA LEU A 137 11.68 11.12 -2.67
C LEU A 137 12.48 9.96 -2.10
N GLN A 138 12.21 8.75 -2.58
CA GLN A 138 12.97 7.55 -2.35
C GLN A 138 13.63 7.13 -3.66
N GLU A 139 14.78 6.49 -3.57
CA GLU A 139 15.62 6.12 -4.72
C GLU A 139 15.92 7.32 -5.64
N ALA A 140 16.29 8.44 -5.04
CA ALA A 140 16.60 9.68 -5.77
C ALA A 140 18.03 10.14 -5.47
N VAL A 141 18.68 10.75 -6.44
CA VAL A 141 19.98 11.41 -6.25
C VAL A 141 19.85 12.90 -6.55
N ILE A 142 20.34 13.73 -5.63
CA ILE A 142 20.41 15.18 -5.89
C ILE A 142 21.58 15.43 -6.84
N THR A 143 21.26 15.82 -8.06
CA THR A 143 22.19 16.31 -9.07
C THR A 143 22.03 17.82 -9.25
N ASP A 144 23.01 18.50 -9.84
CA ASP A 144 22.91 19.91 -10.20
C ASP A 144 21.78 20.15 -11.21
N SER A 145 21.53 19.19 -12.10
CA SER A 145 20.42 19.21 -13.03
C SER A 145 19.08 19.20 -12.28
N LEU A 146 18.90 18.30 -11.30
CA LEU A 146 17.70 18.26 -10.47
C LEU A 146 17.51 19.59 -9.71
N ARG A 147 18.57 20.10 -9.08
CA ARG A 147 18.51 21.39 -8.35
C ARG A 147 18.08 22.54 -9.27
N THR A 148 18.63 22.57 -10.47
CA THR A 148 18.30 23.59 -11.46
C THR A 148 16.85 23.49 -11.93
N ALA A 149 16.38 22.27 -12.19
CA ALA A 149 15.02 22.03 -12.68
C ALA A 149 13.94 22.35 -11.65
N VAL A 150 14.20 22.10 -10.35
CA VAL A 150 13.22 22.39 -9.27
C VAL A 150 13.35 23.81 -8.72
N LYS A 151 14.40 24.56 -9.13
CA LYS A 151 14.65 25.93 -8.68
C LYS A 151 13.47 26.85 -9.05
N GLY A 152 12.95 27.56 -8.06
CA GLY A 152 11.78 28.43 -8.24
C GLY A 152 10.48 27.82 -7.69
N VAL A 153 10.42 26.50 -7.56
CA VAL A 153 9.33 25.80 -6.84
C VAL A 153 9.83 25.32 -5.48
N TYR A 154 10.98 24.64 -5.47
CA TYR A 154 11.59 24.13 -4.24
C TYR A 154 12.95 24.80 -4.01
N ASN A 155 12.98 25.76 -3.08
CA ASN A 155 14.20 26.51 -2.78
C ASN A 155 15.17 25.73 -1.87
N TYR A 156 14.68 24.70 -1.20
CA TYR A 156 15.46 23.89 -0.26
C TYR A 156 15.42 22.41 -0.68
N ALA A 157 16.60 21.81 -0.78
CA ALA A 157 16.77 20.40 -1.13
C ALA A 157 17.91 19.82 -0.32
N ASP A 158 17.67 18.69 0.32
CA ASP A 158 18.69 17.96 1.07
C ASP A 158 18.52 16.45 0.90
N SER A 159 19.57 15.67 1.22
CA SER A 159 19.55 14.22 1.00
C SER A 159 20.35 13.47 2.05
N VAL A 160 19.93 12.22 2.27
CA VAL A 160 20.63 11.25 3.12
C VAL A 160 20.84 9.97 2.32
N LYS A 161 22.10 9.50 2.28
CA LYS A 161 22.49 8.28 1.57
C LYS A 161 22.47 7.06 2.50
N SER A 162 22.24 5.88 1.94
CA SER A 162 22.43 4.61 2.65
C SER A 162 23.90 4.39 3.03
N LYS A 163 24.19 3.53 4.01
CA LYS A 163 25.58 3.22 4.43
C LYS A 163 26.44 2.71 3.29
N ASN A 164 25.85 1.92 2.42
CA ASN A 164 26.53 1.29 1.30
C ASN A 164 26.55 2.16 0.02
N GLY A 165 26.06 3.41 0.11
CA GLY A 165 26.12 4.38 -0.98
C GLY A 165 25.14 4.14 -2.14
N GLY A 166 24.26 3.12 -2.05
CA GLY A 166 23.35 2.75 -3.14
C GLY A 166 22.11 3.64 -3.21
N GLU A 167 21.32 3.62 -2.17
CA GLU A 167 20.02 4.32 -2.15
C GLU A 167 20.09 5.65 -1.41
N CYS A 168 19.28 6.58 -1.86
CA CYS A 168 19.28 7.93 -1.34
C CYS A 168 17.84 8.41 -1.11
N LEU A 169 17.64 9.06 0.03
CA LEU A 169 16.44 9.81 0.32
C LEU A 169 16.68 11.28 0.03
N VAL A 170 15.75 11.90 -0.66
CA VAL A 170 15.78 13.32 -0.95
C VAL A 170 14.55 13.98 -0.34
N LEU A 171 14.73 15.14 0.26
CA LEU A 171 13.68 16.06 0.65
C LEU A 171 13.78 17.31 -0.20
N LEU A 172 12.70 17.65 -0.92
CA LEU A 172 12.51 18.97 -1.52
C LEU A 172 11.49 19.72 -0.68
N SER A 173 11.71 21.00 -0.45
CA SER A 173 10.84 21.80 0.42
C SER A 173 10.76 23.24 -0.06
N LYS A 174 9.56 23.84 0.06
CA LYS A 174 9.37 25.29 -0.06
C LYS A 174 9.87 26.00 1.20
N TYR A 175 10.01 25.30 2.33
CA TYR A 175 10.43 25.82 3.62
C TYR A 175 11.88 25.48 3.93
N PRO A 176 12.59 26.31 4.74
CA PRO A 176 13.97 26.04 5.12
C PRO A 176 14.16 24.69 5.81
N ILE A 177 15.10 23.89 5.32
CA ILE A 177 15.55 22.67 5.97
C ILE A 177 16.64 23.06 6.97
N ILE A 178 16.39 22.83 8.28
CA ILE A 178 17.29 23.23 9.37
C ILE A 178 18.39 22.19 9.57
N SER A 179 17.99 20.92 9.57
CA SER A 179 18.92 19.80 9.80
C SER A 179 18.37 18.51 9.20
N ARG A 180 19.28 17.57 8.99
CA ARG A 180 18.98 16.20 8.61
C ARG A 180 19.71 15.25 9.54
N GLU A 181 19.09 14.12 9.80
CA GLU A 181 19.66 13.04 10.60
C GLU A 181 19.27 11.71 9.97
N ARG A 182 20.24 10.80 9.87
CA ARG A 182 19.95 9.43 9.47
C ARG A 182 19.49 8.66 10.69
N ILE A 183 18.40 7.92 10.56
CA ILE A 183 17.91 7.02 11.60
C ILE A 183 18.68 5.70 11.47
N GLU A 184 19.45 5.37 12.53
CA GLU A 184 20.31 4.19 12.54
C GLU A 184 19.52 2.94 12.92
N TYR A 185 19.58 1.92 12.07
CA TYR A 185 19.07 0.56 12.31
C TYR A 185 19.83 -0.43 11.43
N GLU A 186 19.70 -1.71 11.75
CA GLU A 186 20.29 -2.76 10.91
C GLU A 186 19.50 -2.90 9.61
N SER A 187 20.17 -2.66 8.49
CA SER A 187 19.63 -2.83 7.14
C SER A 187 20.78 -3.03 6.14
N LYS A 188 20.52 -3.80 5.10
CA LYS A 188 21.50 -4.03 4.02
C LYS A 188 21.61 -2.80 3.12
N ASN A 189 20.48 -2.25 2.65
CA ASN A 189 20.47 -1.20 1.63
C ASN A 189 19.50 -0.06 1.93
N ASN A 190 18.63 -0.20 2.93
CA ASN A 190 17.60 0.80 3.20
C ASN A 190 18.08 1.93 4.08
N VAL A 191 17.33 3.00 4.05
CA VAL A 191 17.64 4.20 4.79
C VAL A 191 16.34 4.88 5.24
N SER A 192 16.36 5.37 6.48
CA SER A 192 15.37 6.29 7.01
C SER A 192 16.07 7.55 7.46
N ALA A 193 15.44 8.69 7.25
CA ALA A 193 15.99 9.98 7.61
C ALA A 193 14.93 10.90 8.20
N ALA A 194 15.32 11.62 9.24
CA ALA A 194 14.56 12.70 9.83
C ALA A 194 15.12 14.04 9.33
N PHE A 195 14.25 14.88 8.79
CA PHE A 195 14.57 16.25 8.38
C PHE A 195 13.80 17.23 9.25
N LYS A 196 14.48 18.19 9.84
CA LYS A 196 13.82 19.29 10.53
C LYS A 196 13.61 20.43 9.58
N VAL A 197 12.37 20.86 9.43
CA VAL A 197 11.93 21.91 8.50
C VAL A 197 11.30 23.03 9.30
N ASN A 198 11.72 24.27 9.03
CA ASN A 198 11.10 25.46 9.65
C ASN A 198 9.88 25.88 8.84
N MET A 199 8.71 25.58 9.35
CA MET A 199 7.44 25.99 8.73
C MET A 199 6.88 27.20 9.45
N ASN A 200 7.16 28.38 8.91
CA ASN A 200 6.64 29.65 9.44
C ASN A 200 6.99 29.90 10.93
N GLY A 201 8.18 29.50 11.36
CA GLY A 201 8.65 29.66 12.75
C GLY A 201 8.47 28.41 13.61
N GLU A 202 7.71 27.43 13.17
CA GLU A 202 7.58 26.14 13.85
C GLU A 202 8.51 25.09 13.26
N THR A 203 9.19 24.32 14.11
CA THR A 203 10.04 23.23 13.66
C THR A 203 9.22 21.94 13.53
N VAL A 204 9.06 21.47 12.31
CA VAL A 204 8.38 20.21 11.99
C VAL A 204 9.43 19.15 11.63
N THR A 205 9.28 17.94 12.16
CA THR A 205 10.11 16.80 11.77
C THR A 205 9.41 15.99 10.70
N VAL A 206 10.05 15.90 9.53
CA VAL A 206 9.61 15.07 8.39
C VAL A 206 10.48 13.81 8.37
N ILE A 207 9.85 12.64 8.52
CA ILE A 207 10.55 11.36 8.42
C ILE A 207 10.28 10.77 7.04
N ASN A 208 11.36 10.62 6.24
CA ASN A 208 11.32 9.96 4.94
C ASN A 208 11.93 8.56 5.10
N ASN A 209 11.19 7.53 4.67
CA ASN A 209 11.60 6.15 4.82
C ASN A 209 11.64 5.45 3.47
N HIS A 210 12.68 4.67 3.25
CA HIS A 210 12.72 3.64 2.22
C HIS A 210 12.85 2.28 2.90
N PHE A 211 11.79 1.49 2.83
CA PHE A 211 11.72 0.19 3.51
C PHE A 211 12.38 -0.92 2.69
N GLU A 212 12.93 -1.92 3.38
CA GLU A 212 13.55 -3.09 2.77
C GLU A 212 12.54 -3.85 1.92
N THR A 213 12.96 -4.23 0.73
CA THR A 213 12.15 -5.13 -0.10
C THR A 213 12.01 -6.45 0.65
N SER A 214 10.89 -7.13 0.49
CA SER A 214 10.71 -8.47 1.08
C SER A 214 11.78 -9.47 0.63
N GLY A 215 12.58 -9.11 -0.38
CA GLY A 215 13.75 -9.86 -0.86
C GLY A 215 13.49 -11.34 -1.10
N LEU A 216 12.25 -11.71 -1.46
CA LEU A 216 11.85 -13.10 -1.66
C LEU A 216 12.78 -13.78 -2.64
N SER A 217 13.62 -14.68 -2.15
CA SER A 217 14.47 -15.53 -2.98
C SER A 217 13.62 -16.45 -3.88
N LEU A 218 14.24 -17.06 -4.87
CA LEU A 218 13.55 -18.08 -5.68
C LEU A 218 13.06 -19.25 -4.82
N ALA A 219 13.81 -19.60 -3.76
CA ALA A 219 13.42 -20.63 -2.79
C ALA A 219 12.18 -20.20 -1.98
N ASP A 220 12.12 -18.91 -1.52
CA ASP A 220 10.97 -18.40 -0.81
C ASP A 220 9.72 -18.38 -1.69
N ARG A 221 9.87 -17.99 -2.96
CA ARG A 221 8.78 -18.02 -3.94
C ARG A 221 8.28 -19.45 -4.23
N ALA A 222 9.20 -20.42 -4.30
CA ALA A 222 8.85 -21.82 -4.44
C ALA A 222 8.12 -22.34 -3.18
N GLY A 223 8.64 -22.05 -1.99
CA GLY A 223 8.02 -22.37 -0.71
C GLY A 223 6.62 -21.78 -0.57
N PHE A 224 6.43 -20.51 -0.95
CA PHE A 224 5.11 -19.87 -0.98
C PHE A 224 4.15 -20.59 -1.95
N LYS A 225 4.63 -20.94 -3.15
CA LYS A 225 3.85 -21.67 -4.14
C LYS A 225 3.44 -23.07 -3.65
N ASP A 226 4.32 -23.74 -2.92
CA ASP A 226 4.06 -25.06 -2.35
C ASP A 226 3.10 -24.98 -1.15
N MET A 227 3.21 -23.92 -0.35
CA MET A 227 2.26 -23.61 0.71
C MET A 227 0.84 -23.37 0.16
N VAL A 228 0.70 -22.54 -0.89
CA VAL A 228 -0.60 -22.29 -1.54
C VAL A 228 -1.19 -23.56 -2.15
N LYS A 229 -0.35 -24.51 -2.60
CA LYS A 229 -0.78 -25.80 -3.13
C LYS A 229 -1.05 -26.85 -2.04
N GLY A 230 -0.94 -26.48 -0.76
CA GLY A 230 -1.12 -27.41 0.37
C GLY A 230 -0.03 -28.47 0.49
N LYS A 231 1.13 -28.29 -0.15
CA LYS A 231 2.26 -29.23 -0.14
C LYS A 231 3.32 -28.90 0.93
N ALA A 232 3.23 -27.74 1.57
CA ALA A 232 4.18 -27.33 2.59
C ALA A 232 3.90 -28.02 3.92
N GLY A 233 4.81 -28.87 4.38
CA GLY A 233 4.88 -29.29 5.76
C GLY A 233 5.27 -28.12 6.68
N SER A 234 4.90 -28.22 7.97
CA SER A 234 5.11 -27.18 8.99
C SER A 234 6.56 -26.67 9.16
N ASP A 235 7.53 -27.39 8.63
CA ASP A 235 8.96 -27.11 8.81
C ASP A 235 9.55 -26.18 7.72
N THR A 236 8.80 -25.90 6.65
CA THR A 236 9.28 -25.09 5.52
C THR A 236 9.00 -23.59 5.64
N VAL A 237 8.33 -23.15 6.70
CA VAL A 237 7.90 -21.73 6.88
C VAL A 237 8.82 -20.95 7.85
N ARG A 238 9.95 -21.46 8.24
CA ARG A 238 10.97 -20.64 8.88
C ARG A 238 11.67 -19.80 7.81
N VAL A 239 11.14 -18.63 7.52
CA VAL A 239 11.93 -17.54 6.95
C VAL A 239 13.01 -17.24 7.96
N GLU A 240 14.24 -17.66 7.71
CA GLU A 240 15.38 -17.20 8.46
C GLU A 240 15.48 -15.68 8.22
N SER A 241 15.02 -14.92 9.20
CA SER A 241 15.39 -13.51 9.33
C SER A 241 16.88 -13.48 9.60
N LYS A 242 17.66 -13.37 8.54
CA LYS A 242 19.07 -13.01 8.62
C LYS A 242 19.24 -11.52 8.51
#